data_0605a4244994f3735038afddad910921
#
_entry.id   0605a4244994f3735038afddad910921
#
_cell.length_a   1.000
_cell.length_b   1.000
_cell.length_c   1.000
_cell.angle_alpha   90.00
_cell.angle_beta   90.00
_cell.angle_gamma   90.00
#
_symmetry.space_group_name_H-M   'P 1'
#
loop_
_entity.id
_entity.type
_entity.pdbx_description
1 polymer ?
#
loop_
_entity_poly.entity_id
_entity_poly.type
_entity_poly.pdbx_seq_one_letter_code
_entity_poly.pdbx_strand_id
1 'polypeptide(L)'
;KLDPSAVIGGKLPMMGSSGRVGKSENFVCEACEFVDTFLDLSPDVAVILNIDEDHLDYFKTLDNLINSFHKFASMATKAVIYNGDDANTLKAMEGISGKDLITFGMAEENDYYPENIAPVHGAYYEFDAMHKGEFLCHIKLRVPGLHNVLNALAALAASMYSGADAESCRGGLDAFSGAHRRFELLGKYKGVTFVDDYAHHPAELKVTIDAAMEMGYHSVWAVFQPFTYSRTYMLMDDFAKVLSIPDHCVMTEIMGSREVNTYNVYTSQLAAKIPGSVWFNTFEEVADYVVKN
;
A
#
# COMPACT_ATOMS: atom_id res chain seq x y z
N LYS A 1 -0.44 -9.22 24.92
CA LYS A 1 0.76 -9.52 25.73
C LYS A 1 1.96 -8.65 25.35
N LEU A 2 2.17 -8.35 24.06
CA LEU A 2 3.36 -7.60 23.62
C LEU A 2 3.23 -6.08 23.88
N ASP A 3 2.05 -5.51 23.93
CA ASP A 3 1.77 -4.09 24.23
C ASP A 3 2.83 -3.10 23.71
N PRO A 4 3.10 -3.06 22.38
CA PRO A 4 4.18 -2.25 21.80
C PRO A 4 3.85 -0.76 21.83
N SER A 5 4.86 0.08 21.88
CA SER A 5 4.75 1.46 21.40
C SER A 5 4.74 1.45 19.86
N ALA A 6 4.07 2.43 19.25
CA ALA A 6 4.00 2.50 17.80
C ALA A 6 3.99 3.96 17.30
N VAL A 7 4.65 4.19 16.15
CA VAL A 7 4.56 5.41 15.34
C VAL A 7 4.31 4.99 13.90
N ILE A 8 3.17 5.41 13.37
CA ILE A 8 2.66 5.00 12.06
C ILE A 8 2.32 6.25 11.27
N GLY A 9 2.65 6.30 9.99
CA GLY A 9 2.37 7.48 9.13
C GLY A 9 0.88 7.80 8.97
N GLY A 10 0.03 6.76 8.99
CA GLY A 10 -1.43 6.88 8.89
C GLY A 10 -2.12 6.85 10.25
N LYS A 11 -3.33 7.44 10.31
CA LYS A 11 -4.20 7.33 11.49
C LYS A 11 -4.97 6.00 11.43
N LEU A 12 -4.86 5.18 12.48
CA LEU A 12 -5.60 3.93 12.59
C LEU A 12 -6.90 4.14 13.38
N PRO A 13 -8.08 3.75 12.84
CA PRO A 13 -9.36 3.85 13.53
C PRO A 13 -9.34 3.16 14.90
N MET A 14 -8.75 1.96 14.99
CA MET A 14 -8.68 1.18 16.23
C MET A 14 -7.83 1.84 17.33
N MET A 15 -6.94 2.79 17.00
CA MET A 15 -6.13 3.54 17.96
C MET A 15 -6.61 4.98 18.12
N GLY A 16 -7.40 5.50 17.19
CA GLY A 16 -7.81 6.89 17.13
C GLY A 16 -6.66 7.89 16.88
N SER A 17 -5.47 7.40 16.56
CA SER A 17 -4.24 8.20 16.39
C SER A 17 -3.26 7.53 15.45
N SER A 18 -2.17 8.24 15.09
CA SER A 18 -1.04 7.72 14.33
C SER A 18 0.09 7.17 15.22
N GLY A 19 -0.09 7.16 16.54
CA GLY A 19 0.90 6.62 17.46
C GLY A 19 0.28 6.22 18.79
N ARG A 20 0.97 5.37 19.52
CA ARG A 20 0.62 4.96 20.89
C ARG A 20 1.87 4.72 21.72
N VAL A 21 1.74 4.86 23.02
CA VAL A 21 2.75 4.45 23.98
C VAL A 21 2.30 3.12 24.61
N GLY A 22 3.10 2.09 24.43
CA GLY A 22 2.96 0.78 25.07
C GLY A 22 3.81 0.66 26.33
N LYS A 23 3.73 -0.50 26.99
CA LYS A 23 4.48 -0.78 28.22
C LYS A 23 5.63 -1.78 28.02
N SER A 24 5.73 -2.37 26.84
CA SER A 24 6.82 -3.31 26.53
C SER A 24 8.01 -2.60 25.86
N GLU A 25 9.10 -3.33 25.68
CA GLU A 25 10.27 -2.87 24.94
C GLU A 25 10.05 -2.85 23.42
N ASN A 26 8.96 -3.44 22.93
CA ASN A 26 8.66 -3.48 21.51
C ASN A 26 8.24 -2.09 21.00
N PHE A 27 8.87 -1.65 19.91
CA PHE A 27 8.56 -0.43 19.22
C PHE A 27 8.33 -0.71 17.73
N VAL A 28 7.16 -0.37 17.21
CA VAL A 28 6.79 -0.52 15.79
C VAL A 28 6.80 0.85 15.15
N CYS A 29 7.59 1.02 14.11
CA CYS A 29 7.76 2.30 13.42
C CYS A 29 7.60 2.12 11.93
N GLU A 30 6.85 3.03 11.27
CA GLU A 30 6.91 3.18 9.83
C GLU A 30 8.29 3.69 9.42
N ALA A 31 8.88 3.04 8.42
CA ALA A 31 10.20 3.37 7.88
C ALA A 31 10.02 3.98 6.48
N CYS A 32 10.02 5.32 6.40
CA CYS A 32 9.83 6.03 5.14
C CYS A 32 11.15 6.10 4.37
N GLU A 33 11.13 5.64 3.12
CA GLU A 33 12.29 5.66 2.21
C GLU A 33 12.60 7.04 1.64
N PHE A 34 11.60 7.93 1.62
CA PHE A 34 11.76 9.26 1.04
C PHE A 34 12.96 10.01 1.64
N VAL A 35 13.86 10.47 0.78
CA VAL A 35 15.10 11.18 1.15
C VAL A 35 15.97 10.36 2.12
N ASP A 36 15.92 9.02 1.99
CA ASP A 36 16.68 8.08 2.84
C ASP A 36 16.38 8.17 4.35
N THR A 37 15.21 8.75 4.76
CA THR A 37 14.91 8.96 6.20
C THR A 37 14.87 7.67 7.02
N PHE A 38 14.55 6.53 6.42
CA PHE A 38 14.60 5.23 7.10
C PHE A 38 16.03 4.81 7.49
N LEU A 39 17.08 5.38 6.87
CA LEU A 39 18.46 5.12 7.24
C LEU A 39 18.90 5.83 8.55
N ASP A 40 18.07 6.74 9.07
CA ASP A 40 18.29 7.33 10.40
C ASP A 40 17.77 6.42 11.53
N LEU A 41 17.06 5.33 11.20
CA LEU A 41 16.57 4.36 12.16
C LEU A 41 17.65 3.32 12.52
N SER A 42 17.45 2.62 13.63
CA SER A 42 18.31 1.51 14.05
C SER A 42 17.43 0.27 14.31
N PRO A 43 16.96 -0.41 13.25
CA PRO A 43 16.02 -1.51 13.41
C PRO A 43 16.68 -2.77 13.96
N ASP A 44 16.02 -3.43 14.90
CA ASP A 44 16.30 -4.83 15.22
C ASP A 44 15.78 -5.75 14.10
N VAL A 45 14.57 -5.45 13.63
CA VAL A 45 13.90 -6.19 12.55
C VAL A 45 13.47 -5.17 11.48
N ALA A 46 13.93 -5.36 10.25
CA ALA A 46 13.46 -4.63 9.09
C ALA A 46 12.39 -5.43 8.36
N VAL A 47 11.28 -4.77 7.96
CA VAL A 47 10.24 -5.39 7.13
C VAL A 47 10.18 -4.65 5.81
N ILE A 48 10.36 -5.36 4.68
CA ILE A 48 10.35 -4.79 3.33
C ILE A 48 9.22 -5.45 2.53
N LEU A 49 8.19 -4.65 2.18
CA LEU A 49 6.99 -5.16 1.51
C LEU A 49 7.20 -5.34 0.01
N ASN A 50 7.76 -4.35 -0.64
CA ASN A 50 8.15 -4.32 -2.05
C ASN A 50 9.06 -3.11 -2.30
N ILE A 51 9.68 -3.08 -3.48
CA ILE A 51 10.47 -1.95 -3.98
C ILE A 51 10.02 -1.64 -5.40
N ASP A 52 9.37 -0.50 -5.60
CA ASP A 52 8.90 -0.05 -6.91
C ASP A 52 9.41 1.37 -7.21
N GLU A 53 9.38 1.77 -8.47
CA GLU A 53 9.86 3.08 -8.91
C GLU A 53 9.03 4.22 -8.30
N ASP A 54 9.49 4.78 -7.20
CA ASP A 54 8.97 6.02 -6.63
C ASP A 54 10.13 6.94 -6.22
N HIS A 55 9.83 8.23 -6.02
CA HIS A 55 10.79 9.25 -5.58
C HIS A 55 12.05 9.35 -6.45
N LEU A 56 11.91 9.10 -7.77
CA LEU A 56 13.04 9.21 -8.72
C LEU A 56 13.57 10.64 -8.87
N ASP A 57 12.83 11.65 -8.43
CA ASP A 57 13.32 13.01 -8.25
C ASP A 57 14.49 13.06 -7.26
N TYR A 58 14.48 12.21 -6.23
CA TYR A 58 15.57 12.04 -5.25
C TYR A 58 16.55 10.93 -5.65
N PHE A 59 16.08 9.71 -5.82
CA PHE A 59 16.93 8.53 -6.06
C PHE A 59 17.56 8.49 -7.46
N LYS A 60 16.98 9.17 -8.45
CA LYS A 60 17.40 9.25 -9.86
C LYS A 60 17.21 7.96 -10.67
N THR A 61 17.46 6.80 -10.07
CA THR A 61 17.31 5.48 -10.73
C THR A 61 16.74 4.46 -9.75
N LEU A 62 16.10 3.43 -10.29
CA LEU A 62 15.64 2.27 -9.50
C LEU A 62 16.81 1.57 -8.78
N ASP A 63 17.98 1.47 -9.41
CA ASP A 63 19.15 0.84 -8.79
C ASP A 63 19.62 1.61 -7.55
N ASN A 64 19.54 2.95 -7.55
CA ASN A 64 19.85 3.74 -6.36
C ASN A 64 18.84 3.50 -5.24
N LEU A 65 17.56 3.37 -5.58
CA LEU A 65 16.50 3.03 -4.62
C LEU A 65 16.75 1.64 -4.03
N ILE A 66 17.00 0.62 -4.85
CA ILE A 66 17.34 -0.75 -4.42
C ILE A 66 18.56 -0.73 -3.49
N ASN A 67 19.61 0.02 -3.83
CA ASN A 67 20.79 0.18 -2.99
C ASN A 67 20.48 0.84 -1.64
N SER A 68 19.54 1.75 -1.58
CA SER A 68 19.08 2.36 -0.32
C SER A 68 18.36 1.35 0.56
N PHE A 69 17.46 0.53 -0.01
CA PHE A 69 16.82 -0.58 0.70
C PHE A 69 17.84 -1.65 1.14
N HIS A 70 18.87 -1.94 0.33
CA HIS A 70 19.96 -2.81 0.74
C HIS A 70 20.67 -2.30 2.00
N LYS A 71 20.97 -0.99 2.07
CA LYS A 71 21.56 -0.37 3.27
C LYS A 71 20.62 -0.52 4.45
N PHE A 72 19.34 -0.21 4.30
CA PHE A 72 18.35 -0.36 5.37
C PHE A 72 18.26 -1.81 5.88
N ALA A 73 18.18 -2.80 4.98
CA ALA A 73 18.23 -4.22 5.35
C ALA A 73 19.53 -4.60 6.08
N SER A 74 20.66 -4.03 5.64
CA SER A 74 21.97 -4.26 6.27
C SER A 74 22.02 -3.75 7.70
N MET A 75 21.30 -2.69 8.04
CA MET A 75 21.26 -2.10 9.39
C MET A 75 20.50 -2.94 10.40
N ALA A 76 19.57 -3.79 9.97
CA ALA A 76 18.84 -4.67 10.89
C ALA A 76 19.79 -5.57 11.68
N THR A 77 19.61 -5.64 13.02
CA THR A 77 20.53 -6.35 13.89
C THR A 77 20.13 -7.82 14.11
N LYS A 78 18.83 -8.15 13.97
CA LYS A 78 18.30 -9.51 14.26
C LYS A 78 17.74 -10.20 13.02
N ALA A 79 16.84 -9.52 12.27
CA ALA A 79 16.18 -10.14 11.14
C ALA A 79 15.83 -9.13 10.03
N VAL A 80 15.68 -9.66 8.80
CA VAL A 80 14.97 -8.99 7.72
C VAL A 80 13.82 -9.88 7.27
N ILE A 81 12.61 -9.33 7.28
CA ILE A 81 11.39 -9.98 6.79
C ILE A 81 11.05 -9.30 5.46
N TYR A 82 10.99 -10.04 4.38
CA TYR A 82 10.92 -9.44 3.06
C TYR A 82 10.08 -10.25 2.07
N ASN A 83 9.52 -9.58 1.08
CA ASN A 83 8.74 -10.20 0.01
C ASN A 83 9.68 -10.99 -0.92
N GLY A 84 9.57 -12.32 -0.87
CA GLY A 84 10.37 -13.21 -1.70
C GLY A 84 9.89 -13.33 -3.15
N ASP A 85 8.72 -12.77 -3.48
CA ASP A 85 8.20 -12.75 -4.86
C ASP A 85 8.56 -11.45 -5.59
N ASP A 86 9.06 -10.43 -4.88
CA ASP A 86 9.41 -9.14 -5.47
C ASP A 86 10.88 -9.12 -5.94
N ALA A 87 11.08 -9.01 -7.24
CA ALA A 87 12.39 -9.09 -7.85
C ALA A 87 13.36 -7.98 -7.40
N ASN A 88 12.86 -6.78 -7.11
CA ASN A 88 13.70 -5.68 -6.67
C ASN A 88 14.08 -5.84 -5.19
N THR A 89 13.15 -6.36 -4.37
CA THR A 89 13.44 -6.74 -2.99
C THR A 89 14.52 -7.84 -2.94
N LEU A 90 14.40 -8.88 -3.79
CA LEU A 90 15.43 -9.93 -3.87
C LEU A 90 16.81 -9.36 -4.22
N LYS A 91 16.90 -8.41 -5.16
CA LYS A 91 18.17 -7.71 -5.47
C LYS A 91 18.69 -6.93 -4.26
N ALA A 92 17.81 -6.24 -3.52
CA ALA A 92 18.21 -5.53 -2.31
C ALA A 92 18.73 -6.46 -1.22
N MET A 93 18.33 -7.73 -1.22
CA MET A 93 18.76 -8.74 -0.25
C MET A 93 20.05 -9.45 -0.62
N GLU A 94 20.59 -9.27 -1.83
CA GLU A 94 21.83 -9.91 -2.27
C GLU A 94 23.01 -9.58 -1.33
N GLY A 95 23.69 -10.62 -0.83
CA GLY A 95 24.84 -10.48 0.05
C GLY A 95 24.52 -10.16 1.52
N ILE A 96 23.27 -9.94 1.90
CA ILE A 96 22.87 -9.79 3.31
C ILE A 96 23.07 -11.10 4.04
N SER A 97 23.74 -11.07 5.18
CA SER A 97 24.07 -12.25 6.01
C SER A 97 24.23 -11.89 7.48
N GLY A 98 24.42 -12.89 8.35
CA GLY A 98 24.66 -12.69 9.77
C GLY A 98 23.43 -12.36 10.60
N LYS A 99 22.22 -12.52 10.02
CA LYS A 99 20.93 -12.31 10.66
C LYS A 99 19.90 -13.25 10.06
N ASP A 100 18.72 -13.35 10.67
CA ASP A 100 17.63 -14.15 10.15
C ASP A 100 17.05 -13.49 8.89
N LEU A 101 16.92 -14.26 7.81
CA LEU A 101 16.29 -13.84 6.57
C LEU A 101 14.99 -14.62 6.42
N ILE A 102 13.87 -13.94 6.49
CA ILE A 102 12.52 -14.53 6.54
C ILE A 102 11.73 -13.99 5.35
N THR A 103 11.24 -14.89 4.50
CA THR A 103 10.46 -14.53 3.34
C THR A 103 8.96 -14.62 3.59
N PHE A 104 8.21 -13.75 2.97
CA PHE A 104 6.78 -13.90 2.76
C PHE A 104 6.44 -13.64 1.30
N GLY A 105 5.38 -14.24 0.82
CA GLY A 105 4.96 -14.10 -0.57
C GLY A 105 3.74 -14.93 -0.90
N MET A 106 3.30 -14.92 -2.16
CA MET A 106 2.22 -15.79 -2.64
C MET A 106 2.72 -17.19 -2.97
N ALA A 107 3.99 -17.32 -3.35
CA ALA A 107 4.60 -18.59 -3.73
C ALA A 107 4.92 -19.43 -2.48
N GLU A 108 4.71 -20.75 -2.57
CA GLU A 108 4.92 -21.70 -1.46
C GLU A 108 6.41 -21.90 -1.08
N GLU A 109 7.31 -21.39 -1.89
CA GLU A 109 8.75 -21.38 -1.60
C GLU A 109 9.13 -20.36 -0.51
N ASN A 110 8.23 -19.42 -0.20
CA ASN A 110 8.43 -18.48 0.90
C ASN A 110 8.25 -19.14 2.26
N ASP A 111 8.88 -18.58 3.29
CA ASP A 111 8.67 -19.06 4.66
C ASP A 111 7.21 -18.90 5.12
N TYR A 112 6.59 -17.75 4.77
CA TYR A 112 5.18 -17.47 5.03
C TYR A 112 4.46 -17.27 3.69
N TYR A 113 3.43 -18.07 3.44
CA TYR A 113 2.64 -18.02 2.21
C TYR A 113 1.17 -18.38 2.48
N PRO A 114 0.23 -18.01 1.58
CA PRO A 114 -1.17 -18.31 1.74
C PRO A 114 -1.54 -19.57 0.97
N GLU A 115 -2.44 -20.39 1.53
CA GLU A 115 -3.20 -21.39 0.78
C GLU A 115 -4.69 -21.06 0.82
N ASN A 116 -5.46 -21.68 -0.04
CA ASN A 116 -6.93 -21.59 -0.08
C ASN A 116 -7.45 -20.15 -0.11
N ILE A 117 -6.78 -19.25 -0.84
CA ILE A 117 -7.23 -17.87 -0.99
C ILE A 117 -8.60 -17.86 -1.67
N ALA A 118 -9.58 -17.27 -1.02
CA ALA A 118 -10.94 -17.18 -1.55
C ALA A 118 -11.54 -15.77 -1.28
N PRO A 119 -12.30 -15.21 -2.25
CA PRO A 119 -13.08 -14.01 -1.99
C PRO A 119 -14.28 -14.35 -1.08
N VAL A 120 -14.46 -13.55 -0.03
CA VAL A 120 -15.62 -13.67 0.87
C VAL A 120 -16.77 -12.81 0.36
N HIS A 121 -16.45 -11.58 -0.04
CA HIS A 121 -17.38 -10.60 -0.59
C HIS A 121 -16.61 -9.55 -1.38
N GLY A 122 -16.82 -9.50 -2.70
CA GLY A 122 -16.05 -8.59 -3.55
C GLY A 122 -14.56 -8.82 -3.39
N ALA A 123 -13.81 -7.75 -3.18
CA ALA A 123 -12.37 -7.78 -3.00
C ALA A 123 -11.89 -8.14 -1.58
N TYR A 124 -12.76 -8.59 -0.68
CA TYR A 124 -12.35 -9.06 0.65
C TYR A 124 -11.99 -10.54 0.59
N TYR A 125 -10.81 -10.89 1.11
CA TYR A 125 -10.26 -12.24 1.01
C TYR A 125 -10.14 -12.92 2.37
N GLU A 126 -10.28 -14.25 2.35
CA GLU A 126 -9.86 -15.15 3.43
C GLU A 126 -8.83 -16.14 2.88
N PHE A 127 -7.97 -16.63 3.73
CA PHE A 127 -6.91 -17.57 3.36
C PHE A 127 -6.38 -18.34 4.56
N ASP A 128 -5.75 -19.46 4.30
CA ASP A 128 -4.97 -20.21 5.28
C ASP A 128 -3.53 -19.73 5.26
N ALA A 129 -3.04 -19.19 6.38
CA ALA A 129 -1.66 -18.80 6.51
C ALA A 129 -0.79 -20.01 6.83
N MET A 130 0.23 -20.22 5.99
CA MET A 130 1.19 -21.31 6.10
C MET A 130 2.56 -20.77 6.56
N HIS A 131 3.32 -21.58 7.27
CA HIS A 131 4.72 -21.34 7.60
C HIS A 131 5.53 -22.60 7.38
N LYS A 132 6.43 -22.58 6.39
CA LYS A 132 7.32 -23.72 6.07
C LYS A 132 6.59 -25.06 5.92
N GLY A 133 5.44 -25.01 5.24
CA GLY A 133 4.60 -26.18 4.99
C GLY A 133 3.65 -26.55 6.12
N GLU A 134 3.62 -25.82 7.23
CA GLU A 134 2.72 -26.06 8.35
C GLU A 134 1.60 -25.01 8.39
N PHE A 135 0.36 -25.46 8.58
CA PHE A 135 -0.78 -24.57 8.79
C PHE A 135 -0.65 -23.83 10.12
N LEU A 136 -0.78 -22.49 10.08
CA LEU A 136 -0.75 -21.65 11.27
C LEU A 136 -2.15 -21.28 11.75
N CYS A 137 -2.90 -20.60 10.88
CA CYS A 137 -4.24 -20.13 11.20
C CYS A 137 -5.01 -19.73 9.94
N HIS A 138 -6.34 -19.75 10.01
CA HIS A 138 -7.20 -19.19 8.99
C HIS A 138 -7.42 -17.69 9.26
N ILE A 139 -7.20 -16.85 8.26
CA ILE A 139 -7.29 -15.38 8.34
C ILE A 139 -8.41 -14.90 7.44
N LYS A 140 -9.23 -13.97 7.96
CA LYS A 140 -10.30 -13.31 7.24
C LYS A 140 -10.08 -11.80 7.28
N LEU A 141 -9.73 -11.21 6.14
CA LEU A 141 -9.40 -9.79 6.07
C LEU A 141 -10.67 -8.92 6.06
N ARG A 142 -10.60 -7.77 6.74
CA ARG A 142 -11.61 -6.71 6.68
C ARG A 142 -11.15 -5.50 5.86
N VAL A 143 -10.07 -5.65 5.14
CA VAL A 143 -9.55 -4.66 4.19
C VAL A 143 -9.56 -5.29 2.80
N PRO A 144 -9.99 -4.58 1.76
CA PRO A 144 -10.12 -5.14 0.43
C PRO A 144 -8.78 -5.15 -0.33
N GLY A 145 -8.71 -6.00 -1.34
CA GLY A 145 -7.60 -6.12 -2.27
C GLY A 145 -6.63 -7.24 -1.92
N LEU A 146 -6.21 -7.97 -2.97
CA LEU A 146 -5.33 -9.13 -2.84
C LEU A 146 -3.95 -8.76 -2.25
N HIS A 147 -3.46 -7.52 -2.49
CA HIS A 147 -2.23 -7.03 -1.89
C HIS A 147 -2.26 -7.04 -0.34
N ASN A 148 -3.45 -6.96 0.27
CA ASN A 148 -3.57 -7.05 1.72
C ASN A 148 -3.38 -8.47 2.27
N VAL A 149 -3.42 -9.51 1.44
CA VAL A 149 -2.96 -10.86 1.82
C VAL A 149 -1.46 -10.83 2.08
N LEU A 150 -0.67 -10.22 1.18
CA LEU A 150 0.78 -10.04 1.37
C LEU A 150 1.10 -9.19 2.61
N ASN A 151 0.38 -8.07 2.79
CA ASN A 151 0.54 -7.22 3.97
C ASN A 151 0.23 -7.97 5.29
N ALA A 152 -0.80 -8.83 5.27
CA ALA A 152 -1.15 -9.66 6.42
C ALA A 152 -0.09 -10.72 6.72
N LEU A 153 0.50 -11.35 5.70
CA LEU A 153 1.61 -12.31 5.88
C LEU A 153 2.86 -11.62 6.45
N ALA A 154 3.21 -10.44 5.97
CA ALA A 154 4.31 -9.64 6.52
C ALA A 154 4.06 -9.29 8.00
N ALA A 155 2.84 -8.85 8.34
CA ALA A 155 2.46 -8.52 9.71
C ALA A 155 2.47 -9.76 10.61
N LEU A 156 1.99 -10.92 10.10
CA LEU A 156 2.03 -12.21 10.79
C LEU A 156 3.47 -12.62 11.09
N ALA A 157 4.34 -12.61 10.06
CA ALA A 157 5.74 -12.98 10.20
C ALA A 157 6.48 -12.10 11.23
N ALA A 158 6.30 -10.77 11.14
CA ALA A 158 6.92 -9.82 12.08
C ALA A 158 6.39 -10.00 13.51
N SER A 159 5.09 -10.25 13.67
CA SER A 159 4.48 -10.44 14.99
C SER A 159 4.93 -11.75 15.64
N MET A 160 4.98 -12.84 14.89
CA MET A 160 5.44 -14.14 15.37
C MET A 160 6.94 -14.09 15.71
N TYR A 161 7.76 -13.45 14.88
CA TYR A 161 9.17 -13.24 15.19
C TYR A 161 9.37 -12.45 16.49
N SER A 162 8.46 -11.51 16.78
CA SER A 162 8.46 -10.73 18.02
C SER A 162 7.87 -11.49 19.22
N GLY A 163 7.48 -12.76 19.07
CA GLY A 163 7.00 -13.63 20.15
C GLY A 163 5.49 -13.67 20.36
N ALA A 164 4.69 -13.22 19.38
CA ALA A 164 3.25 -13.45 19.36
C ALA A 164 2.96 -14.90 18.90
N ASP A 165 1.88 -15.49 19.41
CA ASP A 165 1.35 -16.74 18.88
C ASP A 165 0.41 -16.51 17.68
N ALA A 166 0.23 -17.54 16.84
CA ALA A 166 -0.57 -17.45 15.63
C ALA A 166 -2.02 -17.03 15.89
N GLU A 167 -2.62 -17.48 16.99
CA GLU A 167 -4.00 -17.13 17.34
C GLU A 167 -4.15 -15.65 17.73
N SER A 168 -3.17 -15.10 18.46
CA SER A 168 -3.12 -13.66 18.76
C SER A 168 -2.92 -12.83 17.50
N CYS A 169 -2.08 -13.29 16.56
CA CYS A 169 -1.88 -12.64 15.26
C CYS A 169 -3.18 -12.65 14.44
N ARG A 170 -3.86 -13.81 14.34
CA ARG A 170 -5.16 -13.95 13.70
C ARG A 170 -6.17 -12.95 14.27
N GLY A 171 -6.31 -12.92 15.60
CA GLY A 171 -7.22 -12.00 16.26
C GLY A 171 -6.92 -10.51 15.98
N GLY A 172 -5.63 -10.15 15.85
CA GLY A 172 -5.20 -8.81 15.46
C GLY A 172 -5.58 -8.47 14.01
N LEU A 173 -5.35 -9.39 13.08
CA LEU A 173 -5.69 -9.23 11.66
C LEU A 173 -7.21 -9.20 11.44
N ASP A 174 -7.98 -10.07 12.12
CA ASP A 174 -9.43 -10.05 12.08
C ASP A 174 -10.04 -8.72 12.63
N ALA A 175 -9.36 -8.08 13.57
CA ALA A 175 -9.79 -6.81 14.14
C ALA A 175 -9.36 -5.60 13.30
N PHE A 176 -8.38 -5.74 12.41
CA PHE A 176 -7.86 -4.65 11.60
C PHE A 176 -8.87 -4.24 10.52
N SER A 177 -9.33 -3.01 10.57
CA SER A 177 -10.34 -2.45 9.65
C SER A 177 -9.80 -1.39 8.69
N GLY A 178 -8.47 -1.34 8.53
CA GLY A 178 -7.81 -0.40 7.63
C GLY A 178 -7.23 0.83 8.34
N ALA A 179 -6.71 1.74 7.54
CA ALA A 179 -6.21 3.05 7.95
C ALA A 179 -7.01 4.13 7.22
N HIS A 180 -7.06 5.34 7.80
CA HIS A 180 -7.67 6.48 7.12
C HIS A 180 -7.04 6.69 5.73
N ARG A 181 -7.89 6.96 4.76
CA ARG A 181 -7.51 7.20 3.36
C ARG A 181 -6.77 6.01 2.72
N ARG A 182 -7.09 4.77 3.10
CA ARG A 182 -6.66 3.53 2.46
C ARG A 182 -7.89 2.67 2.20
N PHE A 183 -8.50 2.83 1.04
CA PHE A 183 -9.81 2.30 0.67
C PHE A 183 -10.85 2.52 1.79
N GLU A 184 -10.85 3.72 2.35
CA GLU A 184 -11.70 4.05 3.50
C GLU A 184 -13.15 4.23 3.05
N LEU A 185 -14.05 3.41 3.61
CA LEU A 185 -15.48 3.57 3.37
C LEU A 185 -16.00 4.78 4.15
N LEU A 186 -16.26 5.88 3.45
CA LEU A 186 -16.82 7.11 4.03
C LEU A 186 -18.32 6.97 4.33
N GLY A 187 -19.05 6.16 3.53
CA GLY A 187 -20.45 5.91 3.72
C GLY A 187 -21.22 5.61 2.43
N LYS A 188 -22.54 5.52 2.57
CA LYS A 188 -23.46 5.30 1.45
C LYS A 188 -24.54 6.40 1.42
N TYR A 189 -24.77 6.95 0.25
CA TYR A 189 -25.83 7.93 0.04
C TYR A 189 -26.55 7.66 -1.27
N LYS A 190 -27.88 7.54 -1.22
CA LYS A 190 -28.76 7.27 -2.38
C LYS A 190 -28.28 6.10 -3.27
N GLY A 191 -27.78 5.02 -2.66
CA GLY A 191 -27.29 3.84 -3.40
C GLY A 191 -25.84 3.95 -3.87
N VAL A 192 -25.19 5.11 -3.74
CA VAL A 192 -23.78 5.31 -4.06
C VAL A 192 -22.94 5.04 -2.82
N THR A 193 -21.88 4.26 -2.97
CA THR A 193 -20.86 4.01 -1.95
C THR A 193 -19.68 4.96 -2.21
N PHE A 194 -19.27 5.69 -1.17
CA PHE A 194 -18.13 6.61 -1.23
C PHE A 194 -16.93 6.02 -0.51
N VAL A 195 -15.80 6.00 -1.22
CA VAL A 195 -14.53 5.48 -0.73
C VAL A 195 -13.47 6.57 -0.89
N ASP A 196 -12.63 6.78 0.13
CA ASP A 196 -11.47 7.67 0.07
C ASP A 196 -10.17 6.84 0.07
N ASP A 197 -9.26 7.18 -0.83
CA ASP A 197 -7.94 6.59 -0.91
C ASP A 197 -6.87 7.64 -1.18
N TYR A 198 -5.70 7.47 -0.58
CA TYR A 198 -4.58 8.40 -0.76
C TYR A 198 -3.69 8.03 -1.95
N ALA A 199 -4.08 7.05 -2.74
CA ALA A 199 -3.32 6.60 -3.91
C ALA A 199 -3.02 7.78 -4.84
N HIS A 200 -1.76 7.96 -5.15
CA HIS A 200 -1.25 9.04 -5.98
C HIS A 200 -0.12 8.60 -6.91
N HIS A 201 0.23 7.32 -6.88
CA HIS A 201 1.11 6.63 -7.83
C HIS A 201 0.30 5.65 -8.68
N PRO A 202 0.62 5.40 -9.97
CA PRO A 202 -0.14 4.47 -10.81
C PRO A 202 -0.30 3.08 -10.21
N ALA A 203 0.75 2.52 -9.59
CA ALA A 203 0.69 1.22 -8.93
C ALA A 203 -0.31 1.20 -7.76
N GLU A 204 -0.34 2.24 -6.92
CA GLU A 204 -1.30 2.38 -5.83
C GLU A 204 -2.73 2.52 -6.36
N LEU A 205 -2.93 3.40 -7.36
CA LEU A 205 -4.23 3.57 -8.02
C LEU A 205 -4.74 2.26 -8.60
N LYS A 206 -3.84 1.48 -9.21
CA LYS A 206 -4.22 0.19 -9.80
C LYS A 206 -4.82 -0.74 -8.76
N VAL A 207 -4.17 -0.95 -7.63
CA VAL A 207 -4.67 -1.88 -6.59
C VAL A 207 -5.98 -1.39 -5.98
N THR A 208 -6.15 -0.07 -5.82
CA THR A 208 -7.40 0.54 -5.32
C THR A 208 -8.54 0.40 -6.32
N ILE A 209 -8.28 0.67 -7.60
CA ILE A 209 -9.28 0.54 -8.67
C ILE A 209 -9.63 -0.93 -8.89
N ASP A 210 -8.67 -1.83 -8.96
CA ASP A 210 -8.93 -3.28 -9.10
C ASP A 210 -9.83 -3.77 -7.96
N ALA A 211 -9.53 -3.39 -6.71
CA ALA A 211 -10.37 -3.73 -5.56
C ALA A 211 -11.80 -3.17 -5.71
N ALA A 212 -11.96 -1.93 -6.19
CA ALA A 212 -13.27 -1.33 -6.42
C ALA A 212 -14.05 -2.06 -7.53
N MET A 213 -13.39 -2.46 -8.61
CA MET A 213 -14.00 -3.22 -9.71
C MET A 213 -14.45 -4.61 -9.25
N GLU A 214 -13.69 -5.27 -8.38
CA GLU A 214 -14.03 -6.57 -7.80
C GLU A 214 -15.21 -6.52 -6.81
N MET A 215 -15.61 -5.34 -6.31
CA MET A 215 -16.76 -5.20 -5.40
C MET A 215 -18.11 -5.51 -6.02
N GLY A 216 -18.18 -5.66 -7.35
CA GLY A 216 -19.42 -5.99 -8.06
C GLY A 216 -20.44 -4.83 -8.08
N TYR A 217 -19.98 -3.60 -7.99
CA TYR A 217 -20.83 -2.42 -8.20
C TYR A 217 -21.31 -2.34 -9.64
N HIS A 218 -22.46 -1.71 -9.86
CA HIS A 218 -23.02 -1.50 -11.21
C HIS A 218 -22.12 -0.59 -12.05
N SER A 219 -21.49 0.37 -11.42
CA SER A 219 -20.56 1.32 -12.06
C SER A 219 -19.56 1.83 -11.04
N VAL A 220 -18.31 1.96 -11.45
CA VAL A 220 -17.20 2.48 -10.64
C VAL A 220 -16.72 3.81 -11.23
N TRP A 221 -16.71 4.83 -10.39
CA TRP A 221 -16.27 6.17 -10.73
C TRP A 221 -14.96 6.49 -10.00
N ALA A 222 -13.89 6.73 -10.75
CA ALA A 222 -12.65 7.28 -10.19
C ALA A 222 -12.68 8.81 -10.27
N VAL A 223 -12.66 9.46 -9.11
CA VAL A 223 -12.48 10.92 -9.00
C VAL A 223 -11.03 11.15 -8.56
N PHE A 224 -10.22 11.70 -9.46
CA PHE A 224 -8.77 11.75 -9.25
C PHE A 224 -8.22 13.18 -9.36
N GLN A 225 -7.40 13.56 -8.38
CA GLN A 225 -6.54 14.73 -8.46
C GLN A 225 -5.10 14.30 -8.69
N PRO A 226 -4.49 14.56 -9.86
CA PRO A 226 -3.07 14.26 -10.05
C PRO A 226 -2.21 15.02 -9.04
N PHE A 227 -1.19 14.35 -8.48
CA PHE A 227 -0.34 14.93 -7.47
C PHE A 227 1.10 14.97 -7.95
N THR A 228 1.63 16.15 -7.96
CA THR A 228 2.82 16.80 -8.48
C THR A 228 2.95 16.80 -10.01
N TYR A 229 3.56 17.86 -10.52
CA TYR A 229 3.80 18.02 -11.95
C TYR A 229 4.83 17.03 -12.47
N SER A 230 5.91 16.81 -11.72
CA SER A 230 6.98 15.88 -12.10
C SER A 230 6.45 14.46 -12.24
N ARG A 231 5.72 13.95 -11.24
CA ARG A 231 5.15 12.60 -11.27
C ARG A 231 4.14 12.44 -12.39
N THR A 232 3.24 13.41 -12.57
CA THR A 232 2.25 13.38 -13.63
C THR A 232 2.91 13.36 -15.01
N TYR A 233 3.99 14.12 -15.20
CA TYR A 233 4.73 14.13 -16.46
C TYR A 233 5.45 12.80 -16.72
N MET A 234 6.19 12.30 -15.73
CA MET A 234 7.02 11.09 -15.87
C MET A 234 6.16 9.82 -16.06
N LEU A 235 5.03 9.73 -15.38
CA LEU A 235 4.17 8.53 -15.36
C LEU A 235 2.85 8.74 -16.11
N MET A 236 2.81 9.68 -17.05
CA MET A 236 1.60 10.06 -17.80
C MET A 236 0.89 8.86 -18.44
N ASP A 237 1.64 7.98 -19.10
CA ASP A 237 1.08 6.82 -19.81
C ASP A 237 0.59 5.74 -18.83
N ASP A 238 1.27 5.56 -17.72
CA ASP A 238 0.85 4.63 -16.68
C ASP A 238 -0.41 5.12 -15.97
N PHE A 239 -0.50 6.41 -15.66
CA PHE A 239 -1.75 7.01 -15.18
C PHE A 239 -2.90 6.82 -16.17
N ALA A 240 -2.67 7.10 -17.46
CA ALA A 240 -3.71 6.95 -18.47
C ALA A 240 -4.19 5.49 -18.57
N LYS A 241 -3.29 4.52 -18.51
CA LYS A 241 -3.60 3.09 -18.52
C LYS A 241 -4.47 2.70 -17.32
N VAL A 242 -4.08 3.08 -16.12
CA VAL A 242 -4.79 2.70 -14.88
C VAL A 242 -6.14 3.41 -14.76
N LEU A 243 -6.19 4.71 -15.06
CA LEU A 243 -7.43 5.49 -15.00
C LEU A 243 -8.41 5.19 -16.15
N SER A 244 -8.04 4.35 -17.10
CA SER A 244 -8.95 3.77 -18.10
C SER A 244 -9.65 2.49 -17.64
N ILE A 245 -9.35 1.96 -16.45
CA ILE A 245 -9.95 0.73 -15.93
C ILE A 245 -11.38 0.97 -15.39
N PRO A 246 -11.64 2.01 -14.56
CA PRO A 246 -12.98 2.25 -14.05
C PRO A 246 -13.94 2.67 -15.17
N ASP A 247 -15.26 2.50 -14.93
CA ASP A 247 -16.29 2.87 -15.92
C ASP A 247 -16.28 4.36 -16.23
N HIS A 248 -15.94 5.19 -15.26
CA HIS A 248 -15.86 6.64 -15.40
C HIS A 248 -14.63 7.20 -14.70
N CYS A 249 -13.93 8.11 -15.36
CA CYS A 249 -12.81 8.85 -14.81
C CYS A 249 -13.12 10.35 -14.85
N VAL A 250 -13.12 10.99 -13.68
CA VAL A 250 -13.31 12.42 -13.50
C VAL A 250 -12.08 12.99 -12.83
N MET A 251 -11.48 14.03 -13.38
CA MET A 251 -10.26 14.62 -12.83
C MET A 251 -10.42 16.09 -12.49
N THR A 252 -9.59 16.58 -11.58
CA THR A 252 -9.41 18.00 -11.35
C THR A 252 -7.97 18.41 -11.67
N GLU A 253 -7.67 19.71 -11.55
CA GLU A 253 -6.33 20.25 -11.82
C GLU A 253 -5.24 19.58 -10.96
N ILE A 254 -4.03 19.49 -11.55
CA ILE A 254 -2.86 18.93 -10.85
C ILE A 254 -2.58 19.73 -9.60
N MET A 255 -2.48 19.05 -8.47
CA MET A 255 -1.99 19.65 -7.24
C MET A 255 -0.45 19.67 -7.27
N GLY A 256 0.12 20.83 -7.59
CA GLY A 256 1.59 20.99 -7.72
C GLY A 256 2.37 20.85 -6.41
N SER A 257 1.70 20.96 -5.24
CA SER A 257 2.34 20.96 -3.94
C SER A 257 3.45 22.04 -3.84
N ARG A 258 4.71 21.64 -3.74
CA ARG A 258 5.86 22.55 -3.67
C ARG A 258 6.52 22.78 -5.03
N GLU A 259 6.02 22.15 -6.09
CA GLU A 259 6.59 22.25 -7.43
C GLU A 259 6.02 23.43 -8.20
N VAL A 260 6.85 24.04 -9.04
CA VAL A 260 6.42 24.93 -10.13
C VAL A 260 6.33 24.09 -11.40
N ASN A 261 5.30 24.32 -12.21
CA ASN A 261 5.08 23.58 -13.45
C ASN A 261 6.12 23.92 -14.54
N THR A 262 7.32 23.38 -14.40
CA THR A 262 8.41 23.52 -15.39
C THR A 262 8.30 22.51 -16.54
N TYR A 263 7.46 21.49 -16.38
CA TYR A 263 7.22 20.43 -17.38
C TYR A 263 6.15 20.80 -18.42
N ASN A 264 5.43 21.91 -18.23
CA ASN A 264 4.26 22.29 -19.02
C ASN A 264 3.24 21.15 -19.13
N VAL A 265 3.01 20.46 -18.02
CA VAL A 265 2.06 19.35 -17.89
C VAL A 265 0.74 19.85 -17.30
N TYR A 266 -0.37 19.40 -17.84
CA TYR A 266 -1.72 19.79 -17.43
C TYR A 266 -2.64 18.58 -17.41
N THR A 267 -3.68 18.61 -16.55
CA THR A 267 -4.68 17.53 -16.45
C THR A 267 -5.36 17.25 -17.79
N SER A 268 -5.56 18.28 -18.61
CA SER A 268 -6.12 18.14 -19.96
C SER A 268 -5.33 17.19 -20.86
N GLN A 269 -4.00 17.13 -20.70
CA GLN A 269 -3.14 16.22 -21.48
C GLN A 269 -3.32 14.77 -21.02
N LEU A 270 -3.48 14.54 -19.71
CA LEU A 270 -3.81 13.23 -19.19
C LEU A 270 -5.21 12.79 -19.61
N ALA A 271 -6.20 13.67 -19.49
CA ALA A 271 -7.57 13.41 -19.91
C ALA A 271 -7.66 13.03 -21.40
N ALA A 272 -6.89 13.68 -22.27
CA ALA A 272 -6.85 13.37 -23.70
C ALA A 272 -6.38 11.94 -24.01
N LYS A 273 -5.68 11.28 -23.07
CA LYS A 273 -5.22 9.89 -23.20
C LYS A 273 -6.21 8.86 -22.66
N ILE A 274 -7.25 9.28 -21.93
CA ILE A 274 -8.22 8.40 -21.27
C ILE A 274 -9.58 8.56 -21.96
N PRO A 275 -10.01 7.58 -22.76
CA PRO A 275 -11.30 7.69 -23.47
C PRO A 275 -12.48 7.89 -22.53
N GLY A 276 -13.31 8.89 -22.81
CA GLY A 276 -14.50 9.18 -22.02
C GLY A 276 -14.26 9.90 -20.68
N SER A 277 -13.01 10.17 -20.31
CA SER A 277 -12.72 10.96 -19.12
C SER A 277 -13.11 12.43 -19.29
N VAL A 278 -13.39 13.07 -18.17
CA VAL A 278 -13.64 14.51 -18.07
C VAL A 278 -12.75 15.13 -17.01
N TRP A 279 -12.47 16.41 -17.12
CA TRP A 279 -11.71 17.14 -16.12
C TRP A 279 -12.27 18.54 -15.91
N PHE A 280 -12.06 19.09 -14.72
CA PHE A 280 -12.56 20.37 -14.27
C PHE A 280 -11.49 21.15 -13.51
N ASN A 281 -11.65 22.47 -13.41
CA ASN A 281 -10.68 23.32 -12.68
C ASN A 281 -10.86 23.22 -11.16
N THR A 282 -12.06 22.95 -10.69
CA THR A 282 -12.38 22.99 -9.26
C THR A 282 -13.08 21.72 -8.79
N PHE A 283 -13.03 21.45 -7.50
CA PHE A 283 -13.76 20.32 -6.89
C PHE A 283 -15.28 20.54 -6.92
N GLU A 284 -15.75 21.79 -6.88
CA GLU A 284 -17.16 22.13 -6.98
C GLU A 284 -17.71 21.71 -8.34
N GLU A 285 -16.99 21.99 -9.44
CA GLU A 285 -17.37 21.56 -10.78
C GLU A 285 -17.38 20.03 -10.92
N VAL A 286 -16.39 19.34 -10.31
CA VAL A 286 -16.35 17.87 -10.24
C VAL A 286 -17.58 17.35 -9.50
N ALA A 287 -17.89 17.90 -8.33
CA ALA A 287 -19.04 17.48 -7.52
C ALA A 287 -20.35 17.68 -8.28
N ASP A 288 -20.52 18.84 -8.92
CA ASP A 288 -21.69 19.17 -9.75
C ASP A 288 -21.86 18.18 -10.91
N TYR A 289 -20.76 17.78 -11.54
CA TYR A 289 -20.79 16.80 -12.63
C TYR A 289 -21.20 15.43 -12.13
N VAL A 290 -20.56 14.93 -11.06
CA VAL A 290 -20.85 13.60 -10.49
C VAL A 290 -22.29 13.49 -9.97
N VAL A 291 -22.83 14.57 -9.39
CA VAL A 291 -24.23 14.58 -8.88
C VAL A 291 -25.25 14.56 -10.02
N LYS A 292 -24.92 15.08 -11.21
CA LYS A 292 -25.84 15.17 -12.37
C LYS A 292 -25.86 13.91 -13.23
N ASN A 293 -24.83 13.08 -13.17
CA ASN A 293 -24.65 11.89 -14.00
C ASN A 293 -24.67 10.59 -13.19
#